data_ecb8b37119bcf06e30185f08a64b7e3a
#
_entry.id   ecb8b37119bcf06e30185f08a64b7e3a
#
_cell.length_a   1.000
_cell.length_b   1.000
_cell.length_c   1.000
_cell.angle_alpha   90.00
_cell.angle_beta   90.00
_cell.angle_gamma   90.00
#
_symmetry.space_group_name_H-M   'P 1'
#
loop_
_entity.id
_entity.type
_entity.pdbx_description
1 polymer ?
#
loop_
_entity_poly.entity_id
_entity_poly.type
_entity_poly.pdbx_seq_one_letter_code
_entity_poly.pdbx_strand_id
1 'polypeptide(L)'
;MSNEKERAVLAGGCFWGMQDLIRRLPGVLATRVGYTGGDIPNATYPNHGNHAEGIEILFDPQEMTYRLLLEFFFQIHDPSTANRQGNDMGPSYRSGIYYVDEAQRIEAEETIADVEASNLWPGKVVTEVKPVGDFWVAEPEH
;
A
#
# COMPACT_ATOMS: atom_id res chain seq x y z
N MET A 1 17.39 11.67 -17.10
CA MET A 1 17.32 11.69 -16.71
C MET A 1 16.74 11.36 -15.92
N SER A 2 16.72 10.97 -15.59
CA SER A 2 15.90 10.47 -14.98
C SER A 2 16.22 10.14 -13.70
N ASN A 3 16.55 10.86 -12.92
CA ASN A 3 16.67 10.68 -11.52
C ASN A 3 15.38 11.02 -10.82
N GLU A 4 14.31 10.96 -11.56
CA GLU A 4 13.01 11.22 -10.96
C GLU A 4 12.62 10.08 -10.05
N LYS A 5 12.14 10.44 -8.89
CA LYS A 5 11.60 9.47 -7.95
C LYS A 5 10.12 9.31 -8.22
N GLU A 6 9.62 8.12 -8.00
CA GLU A 6 8.19 7.86 -8.14
C GLU A 6 7.61 7.60 -6.75
N ARG A 7 6.35 8.00 -6.56
CA ARG A 7 5.65 7.85 -5.28
C ARG A 7 4.62 6.74 -5.40
N ALA A 8 4.59 5.85 -4.40
CA ALA A 8 3.54 4.83 -4.29
C ALA A 8 2.93 4.91 -2.90
N VAL A 9 1.62 4.67 -2.81
CA VAL A 9 0.92 4.65 -1.53
C VAL A 9 0.12 3.37 -1.47
N LEU A 10 0.42 2.52 -0.50
CA LEU A 10 -0.14 1.18 -0.37
C LEU A 10 -0.60 0.95 1.07
N ALA A 11 -1.61 0.09 1.23
CA ALA A 11 -2.08 -0.34 2.55
C ALA A 11 -2.26 -1.85 2.53
N GLY A 12 -1.76 -2.54 3.54
CA GLY A 12 -1.81 -4.00 3.57
C GLY A 12 -1.63 -4.55 4.96
N GLY A 13 -2.34 -4.01 5.95
CA GLY A 13 -2.25 -4.43 7.32
C GLY A 13 -1.42 -3.48 8.15
N CYS A 14 -0.81 -4.01 9.21
CA CYS A 14 0.00 -3.17 10.10
C CYS A 14 1.14 -2.51 9.33
N PHE A 15 1.16 -1.17 9.36
CA PHE A 15 2.12 -0.42 8.55
C PHE A 15 3.57 -0.61 9.00
N TRP A 16 3.80 -0.91 10.29
CA TRP A 16 5.17 -1.15 10.76
C TRP A 16 5.78 -2.40 10.13
N GLY A 17 5.01 -3.49 10.05
CA GLY A 17 5.47 -4.71 9.40
C GLY A 17 5.69 -4.54 7.91
N MET A 18 4.76 -3.85 7.27
CA MET A 18 4.84 -3.57 5.84
C MET A 18 6.09 -2.72 5.54
N GLN A 19 6.32 -1.66 6.34
CA GLN A 19 7.48 -0.80 6.15
C GLN A 19 8.78 -1.57 6.33
N ASP A 20 8.85 -2.44 7.32
CA ASP A 20 10.07 -3.20 7.58
C ASP A 20 10.48 -4.05 6.39
N LEU A 21 9.52 -4.60 5.68
CA LEU A 21 9.80 -5.43 4.51
C LEU A 21 10.09 -4.59 3.28
N ILE A 22 9.30 -3.55 3.02
CA ILE A 22 9.42 -2.77 1.78
C ILE A 22 10.70 -1.94 1.78
N ARG A 23 11.09 -1.37 2.91
CA ARG A 23 12.28 -0.51 2.95
C ARG A 23 13.57 -1.23 2.56
N ARG A 24 13.56 -2.55 2.55
CA ARG A 24 14.72 -3.35 2.20
C ARG A 24 14.86 -3.65 0.72
N LEU A 25 13.85 -3.28 -0.08
CA LEU A 25 13.89 -3.57 -1.51
C LEU A 25 14.88 -2.66 -2.22
N PRO A 26 15.67 -3.19 -3.18
CA PRO A 26 16.51 -2.34 -4.01
C PRO A 26 15.64 -1.33 -4.76
N GLY A 27 16.07 -0.08 -4.78
CA GLY A 27 15.33 0.98 -5.45
C GLY A 27 14.39 1.75 -4.55
N VAL A 28 14.08 1.25 -3.36
CA VAL A 28 13.30 2.01 -2.38
C VAL A 28 14.21 3.03 -1.71
N LEU A 29 13.86 4.30 -1.84
CA LEU A 29 14.70 5.41 -1.39
C LEU A 29 14.25 5.95 -0.04
N ALA A 30 12.95 5.94 0.24
CA ALA A 30 12.40 6.44 1.50
C ALA A 30 11.02 5.86 1.71
N THR A 31 10.63 5.69 2.97
CA THR A 31 9.28 5.25 3.33
C THR A 31 8.78 6.06 4.52
N ARG A 32 7.47 6.30 4.54
CA ARG A 32 6.79 6.88 5.69
C ARG A 32 5.52 6.09 5.95
N VAL A 33 5.14 5.91 7.21
CA VAL A 33 3.90 5.26 7.58
C VAL A 33 2.88 6.31 8.02
N GLY A 34 1.60 6.02 7.82
CA GLY A 34 0.55 6.97 8.15
C GLY A 34 -0.83 6.42 7.86
N TYR A 35 -1.78 7.34 7.69
CA TYR A 35 -3.20 7.02 7.54
C TYR A 35 -3.73 7.65 6.27
N THR A 36 -4.45 6.89 5.47
CA THR A 36 -4.96 7.38 4.18
C THR A 36 -6.17 6.56 3.74
N GLY A 37 -6.82 7.04 2.68
CA GLY A 37 -7.96 6.33 2.09
C GLY A 37 -9.28 6.60 2.76
N GLY A 38 -9.29 7.39 3.83
CA GLY A 38 -10.51 7.83 4.51
C GLY A 38 -10.76 9.32 4.32
N ASP A 39 -11.61 9.90 5.18
CA ASP A 39 -12.04 11.28 5.00
C ASP A 39 -11.86 12.18 6.23
N ILE A 40 -11.33 11.64 7.33
CA ILE A 40 -11.09 12.45 8.53
C ILE A 40 -9.76 13.22 8.39
N PRO A 41 -9.75 14.54 8.64
CA PRO A 41 -8.49 15.30 8.62
C PRO A 41 -7.68 15.09 9.90
N ASN A 42 -6.37 15.30 9.81
CA ASN A 42 -5.44 15.22 10.95
C ASN A 42 -5.53 13.88 11.68
N ALA A 43 -5.50 12.79 10.90
CA ALA A 43 -5.62 11.43 11.45
C ALA A 43 -4.44 11.10 12.36
N THR A 44 -4.73 10.39 13.46
CA THR A 44 -3.74 9.91 14.42
C THR A 44 -4.03 8.44 14.72
N TYR A 45 -3.13 7.76 15.41
CA TYR A 45 -3.33 6.35 15.74
C TYR A 45 -4.65 6.12 16.51
N PRO A 46 -4.94 6.89 17.58
CA PRO A 46 -6.20 6.69 18.30
C PRO A 46 -7.42 7.28 17.60
N ASN A 47 -7.24 8.12 16.59
CA ASN A 47 -8.36 8.78 15.94
C ASN A 47 -8.09 8.96 14.44
N HIS A 48 -8.10 7.86 13.70
CA HIS A 48 -7.93 7.93 12.25
C HIS A 48 -9.20 7.55 11.48
N GLY A 49 -10.33 7.41 12.16
CA GLY A 49 -11.63 7.21 11.51
C GLY A 49 -11.64 6.01 10.59
N ASN A 50 -12.02 6.27 9.34
CA ASN A 50 -12.09 5.22 8.32
C ASN A 50 -10.84 5.14 7.45
N HIS A 51 -9.74 5.78 7.84
CA HIS A 51 -8.47 5.65 7.12
C HIS A 51 -7.88 4.25 7.32
N ALA A 52 -7.15 3.78 6.31
CA ALA A 52 -6.32 2.59 6.43
C ALA A 52 -4.94 3.00 6.93
N GLU A 53 -4.26 2.06 7.61
CA GLU A 53 -2.83 2.21 7.87
C GLU A 53 -2.09 1.99 6.56
N GLY A 54 -1.34 2.99 6.14
CA GLY A 54 -0.69 2.98 4.85
C GLY A 54 0.79 3.29 4.91
N ILE A 55 1.45 3.04 3.80
CA ILE A 55 2.85 3.36 3.64
C ILE A 55 3.03 4.17 2.37
N GLU A 56 3.73 5.28 2.49
CA GLU A 56 4.15 6.09 1.35
C GLU A 56 5.57 5.71 1.02
N ILE A 57 5.83 5.40 -0.25
CA ILE A 57 7.10 4.88 -0.72
C ILE A 57 7.62 5.79 -1.81
N LEU A 58 8.86 6.25 -1.68
CA LEU A 58 9.58 6.89 -2.78
C LEU A 58 10.56 5.87 -3.32
N PHE A 59 10.54 5.65 -4.63
CA PHE A 59 11.40 4.66 -5.24
C PHE A 59 11.97 5.18 -6.57
N ASP A 60 13.08 4.56 -6.98
CA ASP A 60 13.72 4.86 -8.25
C ASP A 60 13.13 3.94 -9.31
N PRO A 61 12.35 4.46 -10.26
CA PRO A 61 11.71 3.59 -11.25
C PRO A 61 12.70 2.91 -12.19
N GLN A 62 13.95 3.32 -12.21
CA GLN A 62 14.96 2.64 -13.03
C GLN A 62 15.52 1.41 -12.32
N GLU A 63 15.49 1.37 -10.97
CA GLU A 63 15.93 0.19 -10.23
C GLU A 63 14.77 -0.74 -9.92
N MET A 64 13.57 -0.21 -9.74
CA MET A 64 12.39 -1.02 -9.42
C MET A 64 11.17 -0.39 -10.06
N THR A 65 10.48 -1.16 -10.88
CA THR A 65 9.25 -0.66 -11.50
C THR A 65 8.10 -0.68 -10.50
N TYR A 66 7.07 0.11 -10.77
CA TYR A 66 5.86 0.07 -9.96
C TYR A 66 5.26 -1.35 -9.95
N ARG A 67 5.33 -2.05 -11.09
CA ARG A 67 4.84 -3.43 -11.19
C ARG A 67 5.57 -4.38 -10.22
N LEU A 68 6.90 -4.29 -10.17
CA LEU A 68 7.67 -5.12 -9.25
C LEU A 68 7.32 -4.82 -7.79
N LEU A 69 7.12 -3.55 -7.46
CA LEU A 69 6.72 -3.16 -6.13
C LEU A 69 5.37 -3.77 -5.78
N LEU A 70 4.40 -3.72 -6.70
CA LEU A 70 3.09 -4.31 -6.47
C LEU A 70 3.16 -5.83 -6.34
N GLU A 71 4.00 -6.49 -7.14
CA GLU A 71 4.16 -7.93 -7.03
C GLU A 71 4.68 -8.34 -5.66
N PHE A 72 5.65 -7.58 -5.12
CA PHE A 72 6.14 -7.81 -3.78
C PHE A 72 5.04 -7.55 -2.75
N PHE A 73 4.32 -6.45 -2.89
CA PHE A 73 3.22 -6.08 -2.02
C PHE A 73 2.19 -7.21 -1.89
N PHE A 74 1.84 -7.83 -3.01
CA PHE A 74 0.86 -8.93 -2.99
C PHE A 74 1.44 -10.24 -2.45
N GLN A 75 2.74 -10.33 -2.23
CA GLN A 75 3.36 -11.51 -1.62
C GLN A 75 3.47 -11.37 -0.10
N ILE A 76 3.49 -10.16 0.43
CA ILE A 76 3.76 -9.93 1.84
C ILE A 76 2.50 -9.68 2.67
N HIS A 77 1.33 -9.71 2.05
CA HIS A 77 0.06 -9.60 2.79
C HIS A 77 -1.01 -10.38 2.05
N ASP A 78 -2.08 -10.76 2.75
CA ASP A 78 -3.19 -11.50 2.14
C ASP A 78 -4.20 -10.49 1.59
N PRO A 79 -4.29 -10.33 0.26
CA PRO A 79 -5.21 -9.37 -0.34
C PRO A 79 -6.64 -9.89 -0.48
N SER A 80 -6.92 -11.09 0.03
CA SER A 80 -8.22 -11.72 -0.12
C SER A 80 -9.11 -11.59 1.11
N THR A 81 -8.64 -10.94 2.18
CA THR A 81 -9.42 -10.77 3.40
C THR A 81 -9.88 -9.33 3.53
N ALA A 82 -11.20 -9.13 3.59
CA ALA A 82 -11.78 -7.80 3.67
C ALA A 82 -11.58 -7.23 5.07
N ASN A 83 -11.05 -5.98 5.15
CA ASN A 83 -10.88 -5.26 6.41
C ASN A 83 -10.16 -6.07 7.48
N ARG A 84 -9.17 -6.86 7.05
CA ARG A 84 -8.49 -7.74 7.98
C ARG A 84 -7.14 -8.16 7.42
N GLN A 85 -6.17 -8.35 8.31
CA GLN A 85 -4.89 -8.91 7.93
C GLN A 85 -4.41 -9.79 9.08
N GLY A 86 -4.42 -11.12 8.86
CA GLY A 86 -4.07 -12.07 9.90
C GLY A 86 -5.01 -11.92 11.12
N ASN A 87 -4.45 -11.65 12.28
CA ASN A 87 -5.21 -11.44 13.51
C ASN A 87 -5.65 -9.98 13.69
N ASP A 88 -5.17 -9.07 12.86
CA ASP A 88 -5.56 -7.67 12.91
C ASP A 88 -6.87 -7.49 12.17
N MET A 89 -7.91 -7.00 12.84
CA MET A 89 -9.24 -6.86 12.25
C MET A 89 -9.69 -5.42 12.27
N GLY A 90 -10.39 -5.02 11.24
CA GLY A 90 -10.97 -3.68 11.11
C GLY A 90 -10.53 -2.98 9.85
N PRO A 91 -11.22 -1.88 9.47
CA PRO A 91 -10.91 -1.15 8.22
C PRO A 91 -9.52 -0.55 8.19
N SER A 92 -8.88 -0.35 9.35
CA SER A 92 -7.49 0.13 9.39
C SER A 92 -6.52 -0.82 8.72
N TYR A 93 -6.84 -2.10 8.65
CA TYR A 93 -5.96 -3.14 8.17
C TYR A 93 -6.36 -3.67 6.79
N ARG A 94 -7.20 -2.92 6.08
CA ARG A 94 -7.64 -3.34 4.75
C ARG A 94 -6.53 -3.17 3.72
N SER A 95 -6.63 -3.92 2.64
CA SER A 95 -5.70 -3.86 1.52
C SER A 95 -6.09 -2.73 0.58
N GLY A 96 -5.14 -1.92 0.17
CA GLY A 96 -5.42 -0.81 -0.72
C GLY A 96 -4.23 -0.38 -1.56
N ILE A 97 -4.53 0.08 -2.76
CA ILE A 97 -3.58 0.72 -3.66
C ILE A 97 -4.15 2.10 -3.97
N TYR A 98 -3.40 3.15 -3.63
CA TYR A 98 -3.85 4.53 -3.84
C TYR A 98 -2.96 5.15 -4.90
N TYR A 99 -3.45 5.16 -6.15
CA TYR A 99 -2.63 5.54 -7.30
C TYR A 99 -2.48 7.05 -7.41
N VAL A 100 -1.31 7.47 -7.87
CA VAL A 100 -1.02 8.90 -8.04
C VAL A 100 -1.29 9.37 -9.46
N ASP A 101 -1.40 8.45 -10.41
CA ASP A 101 -1.70 8.78 -11.81
C ASP A 101 -2.35 7.59 -12.49
N GLU A 102 -2.78 7.81 -13.74
CA GLU A 102 -3.51 6.81 -14.50
C GLU A 102 -2.65 5.59 -14.83
N ALA A 103 -1.35 5.79 -15.05
CA ALA A 103 -0.45 4.67 -15.33
C ALA A 103 -0.41 3.71 -14.14
N GLN A 104 -0.38 4.23 -12.92
CA GLN A 104 -0.41 3.39 -11.73
C GLN A 104 -1.75 2.66 -11.60
N ARG A 105 -2.87 3.33 -11.93
CA ARG A 105 -4.19 2.67 -11.87
C ARG A 105 -4.23 1.46 -12.79
N ILE A 106 -3.77 1.63 -14.03
CA ILE A 106 -3.76 0.55 -15.02
C ILE A 106 -2.87 -0.60 -14.54
N GLU A 107 -1.67 -0.26 -14.04
CA GLU A 107 -0.73 -1.26 -13.56
C GLU A 107 -1.31 -2.03 -12.37
N ALA A 108 -2.01 -1.34 -11.46
CA ALA A 108 -2.62 -1.96 -10.30
C ALA A 108 -3.70 -2.95 -10.72
N GLU A 109 -4.55 -2.58 -11.67
CA GLU A 109 -5.62 -3.46 -12.12
C GLU A 109 -5.07 -4.68 -12.84
N GLU A 110 -4.02 -4.50 -13.67
CA GLU A 110 -3.39 -5.61 -14.35
C GLU A 110 -2.70 -6.57 -13.37
N THR A 111 -2.05 -6.02 -12.35
CA THR A 111 -1.39 -6.84 -11.35
C THR A 111 -2.40 -7.66 -10.55
N ILE A 112 -3.52 -7.06 -10.18
CA ILE A 112 -4.58 -7.77 -9.47
C ILE A 112 -5.11 -8.94 -10.31
N ALA A 113 -5.34 -8.71 -11.61
CA ALA A 113 -5.81 -9.77 -12.49
C ALA A 113 -4.80 -10.92 -12.53
N ASP A 114 -3.52 -10.62 -12.59
CA ASP A 114 -2.48 -11.64 -12.64
C ASP A 114 -2.36 -12.40 -11.32
N VAL A 115 -2.50 -11.70 -10.18
CA VAL A 115 -2.45 -12.33 -8.87
C VAL A 115 -3.63 -13.29 -8.71
N GLU A 116 -4.83 -12.88 -9.15
CA GLU A 116 -5.99 -13.77 -9.08
C GLU A 116 -5.81 -14.99 -9.97
N ALA A 117 -5.26 -14.79 -11.17
CA ALA A 117 -5.04 -15.90 -12.11
C ALA A 117 -3.98 -16.88 -11.60
N SER A 118 -3.03 -16.39 -10.79
CA SER A 118 -1.95 -17.26 -10.28
C SER A 118 -2.37 -18.15 -9.13
N ASN A 119 -3.52 -17.88 -8.51
CA ASN A 119 -4.00 -18.60 -7.32
C ASN A 119 -3.00 -18.54 -6.16
N LEU A 120 -2.24 -17.46 -6.07
CA LEU A 120 -1.27 -17.28 -4.98
C LEU A 120 -1.97 -17.25 -3.61
N TRP A 121 -3.17 -16.66 -3.55
CA TRP A 121 -3.93 -16.56 -2.32
C TRP A 121 -5.27 -17.32 -2.47
N PRO A 122 -5.85 -17.80 -1.36
CA PRO A 122 -7.01 -18.71 -1.44
C PRO A 122 -8.30 -18.04 -1.89
N GLY A 123 -8.40 -16.73 -1.75
CA GLY A 123 -9.63 -16.01 -2.06
C GLY A 123 -9.43 -15.02 -3.19
N LYS A 124 -10.54 -14.37 -3.54
CA LYS A 124 -10.53 -13.33 -4.54
C LYS A 124 -9.89 -12.07 -3.96
N VAL A 125 -9.12 -11.34 -4.76
CA VAL A 125 -8.49 -10.10 -4.31
C VAL A 125 -9.56 -9.06 -4.02
N VAL A 126 -9.51 -8.48 -2.81
CA VAL A 126 -10.45 -7.44 -2.38
C VAL A 126 -9.76 -6.10 -2.14
N THR A 127 -8.54 -5.95 -2.66
CA THR A 127 -7.77 -4.71 -2.55
C THR A 127 -8.53 -3.55 -3.16
N GLU A 128 -8.71 -2.47 -2.40
CA GLU A 128 -9.35 -1.28 -2.98
C GLU A 128 -8.34 -0.53 -3.84
N VAL A 129 -8.78 -0.01 -4.98
CA VAL A 129 -7.94 0.75 -5.90
C VAL A 129 -8.61 2.10 -6.09
N LYS A 130 -7.99 3.16 -5.55
CA LYS A 130 -8.57 4.49 -5.50
C LYS A 130 -7.52 5.55 -5.80
N PRO A 131 -7.93 6.74 -6.25
CA PRO A 131 -6.98 7.85 -6.36
C PRO A 131 -6.42 8.20 -4.98
N VAL A 132 -5.14 8.56 -4.93
CA VAL A 132 -4.54 8.96 -3.67
C VAL A 132 -5.16 10.26 -3.17
N GLY A 133 -5.48 10.30 -1.89
CA GLY A 133 -5.92 11.51 -1.22
C GLY A 133 -4.85 11.97 -0.24
N ASP A 134 -5.30 12.55 0.87
CA ASP A 134 -4.36 13.00 1.89
C ASP A 134 -3.69 11.81 2.57
N PHE A 135 -2.42 11.98 2.89
CA PHE A 135 -1.66 11.00 3.63
C PHE A 135 -1.19 11.66 4.93
N TRP A 136 -1.73 11.19 6.04
CA TRP A 136 -1.46 11.77 7.37
C TRP A 136 -0.35 10.95 8.02
N VAL A 137 0.84 11.51 8.10
CA VAL A 137 2.01 10.80 8.62
C VAL A 137 1.78 10.41 10.08
N ALA A 138 2.11 9.16 10.42
CA ALA A 138 1.91 8.65 11.77
C ALA A 138 2.88 9.32 12.76
N GLU A 139 2.47 9.30 14.02
CA GLU A 139 3.29 9.88 15.10
C GLU A 139 4.59 9.11 15.23
N PRO A 140 5.70 9.78 15.59
CA PRO A 140 7.01 9.12 15.66
C PRO A 140 7.08 7.98 16.67
N GLU A 141 6.24 7.99 17.71
CA GLU A 141 6.32 6.99 18.75
C GLU A 141 5.56 5.70 18.43
N HIS A 142 5.01 5.59 17.25
CA HIS A 142 4.29 4.36 16.85
C HIS A 142 5.04 3.48 15.88
#